data_89e9b32f16f39d5908c4027737a96653
#
_entry.id   89e9b32f16f39d5908c4027737a96653
#
_cell.length_a   1.000
_cell.length_b   1.000
_cell.length_c   1.000
_cell.angle_alpha   90.00
_cell.angle_beta   90.00
_cell.angle_gamma   90.00
#
_symmetry.space_group_name_H-M   'P 1'
#
loop_
_entity.id
_entity.type
_entity.pdbx_description
1 polymer ?
#
loop_
_entity_poly.entity_id
_entity_poly.type
_entity_poly.pdbx_seq_one_letter_code
_entity_poly.pdbx_strand_id
1 'polypeptide(L)'
;LGSSKMWYPQINFFKDHFRVIAPDLPGFGKSNKAKSLNSIQSIANLLLKILKEKKIDKYNLLGHSMGGMIAQEMAKKNGNKIEKLICYSTGPIGEMPGRFETVDQSREKLKEKGLETTAKNIAKTWFIKGTKAKYFDLCVEVGRQTCIEAADNALIAFKNWNGVNTLKNIKNQTLIVWGDKDKSYDIKQIENLKNNILNSSLVIFKDCSHNVHLEKVNEFNNKIQQFLNK
;
A
#
# COMPACT_ATOMS: atom_id res chain seq x y z
N LEU A 1 2.59 2.24 8.48
CA LEU A 1 3.40 1.41 9.40
C LEU A 1 3.37 -0.05 8.94
N GLY A 2 4.20 -0.45 7.95
CA GLY A 2 4.21 -1.80 7.40
C GLY A 2 5.62 -2.24 7.01
N SER A 3 5.80 -3.54 6.78
CA SER A 3 7.03 -4.10 6.21
C SER A 3 6.73 -5.33 5.37
N SER A 4 7.76 -5.88 4.73
CA SER A 4 7.70 -7.12 3.97
C SER A 4 7.15 -8.32 4.78
N LYS A 5 7.31 -8.31 6.12
CA LYS A 5 6.76 -9.37 7.00
C LYS A 5 5.24 -9.52 6.89
N MET A 6 4.51 -8.43 6.63
CA MET A 6 3.04 -8.50 6.46
C MET A 6 2.62 -9.25 5.19
N TRP A 7 3.54 -9.41 4.24
CA TRP A 7 3.31 -10.07 2.95
C TRP A 7 3.76 -11.53 2.92
N TYR A 8 4.20 -12.09 4.05
CA TYR A 8 4.68 -13.47 4.12
C TYR A 8 3.71 -14.51 3.53
N PRO A 9 2.38 -14.46 3.78
CA PRO A 9 1.44 -15.40 3.15
C PRO A 9 1.41 -15.29 1.62
N GLN A 10 1.52 -14.09 1.07
CA GLN A 10 1.56 -13.84 -0.36
C GLN A 10 2.89 -14.27 -0.96
N ILE A 11 4.01 -13.92 -0.30
CA ILE A 11 5.34 -14.34 -0.73
C ILE A 11 5.43 -15.85 -0.83
N ASN A 12 4.94 -16.57 0.17
CA ASN A 12 4.92 -18.03 0.16
C ASN A 12 4.07 -18.63 -0.95
N PHE A 13 2.93 -18.00 -1.25
CA PHE A 13 2.04 -18.46 -2.30
C PHE A 13 2.61 -18.24 -3.70
N PHE A 14 3.25 -17.07 -3.92
CA PHE A 14 3.69 -16.68 -5.27
C PHE A 14 5.13 -17.10 -5.61
N LYS A 15 5.98 -17.43 -4.62
CA LYS A 15 7.41 -17.71 -4.84
C LYS A 15 7.72 -18.85 -5.80
N ASP A 16 6.79 -19.82 -5.92
CA ASP A 16 6.98 -20.98 -6.80
C ASP A 16 6.64 -20.66 -8.27
N HIS A 17 5.99 -19.52 -8.53
CA HIS A 17 5.58 -19.09 -9.88
C HIS A 17 6.22 -17.77 -10.31
N PHE A 18 6.69 -16.96 -9.37
CA PHE A 18 7.25 -15.63 -9.61
C PHE A 18 8.50 -15.39 -8.76
N ARG A 19 9.42 -14.61 -9.30
CA ARG A 19 10.40 -13.94 -8.46
C ARG A 19 9.71 -12.82 -7.69
N VAL A 20 9.46 -13.01 -6.41
CA VAL A 20 8.76 -12.05 -5.56
C VAL A 20 9.76 -11.08 -4.94
N ILE A 21 9.48 -9.78 -5.06
CA ILE A 21 10.27 -8.70 -4.44
C ILE A 21 9.34 -7.87 -3.57
N ALA A 22 9.57 -7.90 -2.25
CA ALA A 22 8.84 -7.11 -1.26
C ALA A 22 9.84 -6.22 -0.51
N PRO A 23 10.13 -4.99 -0.99
CA PRO A 23 11.11 -4.11 -0.37
C PRO A 23 10.56 -3.52 0.92
N ASP A 24 11.41 -3.46 1.95
CA ASP A 24 11.17 -2.58 3.09
C ASP A 24 11.62 -1.16 2.72
N LEU A 25 10.70 -0.20 2.80
CA LEU A 25 11.00 1.19 2.50
C LEU A 25 11.98 1.77 3.53
N PRO A 26 12.79 2.81 3.16
CA PRO A 26 13.71 3.45 4.10
C PRO A 26 13.01 3.93 5.38
N GLY A 27 13.52 3.49 6.53
CA GLY A 27 12.95 3.73 7.86
C GLY A 27 11.96 2.65 8.33
N PHE A 28 11.67 1.62 7.51
CA PHE A 28 10.72 0.55 7.83
C PHE A 28 11.38 -0.83 7.80
N GLY A 29 10.85 -1.76 8.59
CA GLY A 29 11.26 -3.16 8.61
C GLY A 29 12.79 -3.34 8.71
N LYS A 30 13.38 -4.11 7.82
CA LYS A 30 14.85 -4.34 7.76
C LYS A 30 15.63 -3.09 7.32
N SER A 31 14.96 -2.10 6.73
CA SER A 31 15.54 -0.82 6.31
C SER A 31 15.35 0.30 7.34
N ASN A 32 15.04 -0.01 8.60
CA ASN A 32 14.68 0.96 9.63
C ASN A 32 15.81 1.96 9.98
N LYS A 33 17.08 1.63 9.68
CA LYS A 33 18.24 2.51 9.83
C LYS A 33 18.52 3.41 8.62
N ALA A 34 17.87 3.14 7.49
CA ALA A 34 18.04 3.96 6.29
C ALA A 34 17.27 5.27 6.42
N LYS A 35 17.86 6.36 5.91
CA LYS A 35 17.23 7.69 5.91
C LYS A 35 15.89 7.65 5.19
N SER A 36 14.83 7.99 5.90
CA SER A 36 13.46 8.01 5.37
C SER A 36 13.24 9.15 4.38
N LEU A 37 12.24 8.96 3.52
CA LEU A 37 11.83 9.93 2.50
C LEU A 37 10.44 10.48 2.82
N ASN A 38 10.19 11.73 2.49
CA ASN A 38 8.98 12.48 2.82
C ASN A 38 8.11 12.86 1.61
N SER A 39 8.30 12.19 0.48
CA SER A 39 7.42 12.34 -0.68
C SER A 39 7.22 11.03 -1.43
N ILE A 40 6.01 10.80 -1.93
CA ILE A 40 5.66 9.62 -2.73
C ILE A 40 6.54 9.54 -3.99
N GLN A 41 6.81 10.67 -4.62
CA GLN A 41 7.66 10.77 -5.80
C GLN A 41 9.10 10.33 -5.53
N SER A 42 9.67 10.74 -4.38
CA SER A 42 11.04 10.36 -4.01
C SER A 42 11.15 8.86 -3.72
N ILE A 43 10.13 8.29 -3.05
CA ILE A 43 10.07 6.86 -2.79
C ILE A 43 9.94 6.07 -4.11
N ALA A 44 9.04 6.51 -5.01
CA ALA A 44 8.89 5.90 -6.33
C ALA A 44 10.20 5.94 -7.14
N ASN A 45 10.91 7.08 -7.15
CA ASN A 45 12.20 7.23 -7.83
C ASN A 45 13.26 6.28 -7.27
N LEU A 46 13.33 6.13 -5.94
CA LEU A 46 14.25 5.19 -5.29
C LEU A 46 13.96 3.75 -5.74
N LEU A 47 12.69 3.33 -5.73
CA LEU A 47 12.31 1.98 -6.15
C LEU A 47 12.62 1.72 -7.64
N LEU A 48 12.34 2.69 -8.51
CA LEU A 48 12.69 2.60 -9.93
C LEU A 48 14.21 2.50 -10.15
N LYS A 49 15.01 3.25 -9.38
CA LYS A 49 16.47 3.14 -9.38
C LYS A 49 16.94 1.75 -8.98
N ILE A 50 16.39 1.20 -7.88
CA ILE A 50 16.73 -0.15 -7.39
C ILE A 50 16.39 -1.21 -8.44
N LEU A 51 15.22 -1.13 -9.09
CA LEU A 51 14.83 -2.06 -10.15
C LEU A 51 15.81 -2.01 -11.34
N LYS A 52 16.22 -0.80 -11.74
CA LYS A 52 17.21 -0.61 -12.80
C LYS A 52 18.57 -1.21 -12.42
N GLU A 53 19.08 -0.95 -11.22
CA GLU A 53 20.33 -1.50 -10.72
C GLU A 53 20.31 -3.03 -10.63
N LYS A 54 19.15 -3.60 -10.31
CA LYS A 54 18.93 -5.06 -10.30
C LYS A 54 18.64 -5.65 -11.68
N LYS A 55 18.68 -4.83 -12.75
CA LYS A 55 18.39 -5.22 -14.14
C LYS A 55 17.02 -5.89 -14.30
N ILE A 56 16.00 -5.35 -13.62
CA ILE A 56 14.63 -5.82 -13.71
C ILE A 56 13.89 -4.91 -14.71
N ASP A 57 13.65 -5.44 -15.90
CA ASP A 57 13.09 -4.67 -17.00
C ASP A 57 11.58 -4.81 -17.14
N LYS A 58 11.01 -5.95 -16.74
CA LYS A 58 9.57 -6.19 -16.74
C LYS A 58 9.13 -6.76 -15.42
N TYR A 59 8.01 -6.27 -14.91
CA TYR A 59 7.47 -6.71 -13.62
C TYR A 59 5.98 -6.41 -13.49
N ASN A 60 5.31 -7.21 -12.69
CA ASN A 60 3.99 -6.89 -12.15
C ASN A 60 4.17 -6.06 -10.87
N LEU A 61 3.34 -5.06 -10.68
CA LEU A 61 3.46 -4.13 -9.55
C LEU A 61 2.18 -4.12 -8.71
N LEU A 62 2.30 -4.45 -7.43
CA LEU A 62 1.23 -4.33 -6.46
C LEU A 62 1.59 -3.28 -5.41
N GLY A 63 0.70 -2.32 -5.20
CA GLY A 63 0.83 -1.33 -4.14
C GLY A 63 -0.40 -1.30 -3.22
N HIS A 64 -0.17 -1.42 -1.92
CA HIS A 64 -1.19 -1.36 -0.88
C HIS A 64 -1.16 -0.01 -0.16
N SER A 65 -2.30 0.64 0.02
CA SER A 65 -2.43 1.89 0.77
C SER A 65 -1.47 2.97 0.21
N MET A 66 -0.58 3.54 1.00
CA MET A 66 0.48 4.44 0.52
C MET A 66 1.35 3.79 -0.57
N GLY A 67 1.57 2.48 -0.49
CA GLY A 67 2.25 1.73 -1.56
C GLY A 67 1.50 1.77 -2.89
N GLY A 68 0.18 1.91 -2.88
CA GLY A 68 -0.64 2.13 -4.08
C GLY A 68 -0.42 3.51 -4.72
N MET A 69 -0.19 4.53 -3.91
CA MET A 69 0.21 5.87 -4.39
C MET A 69 1.59 5.83 -5.04
N ILE A 70 2.52 5.13 -4.41
CA ILE A 70 3.86 4.90 -4.95
C ILE A 70 3.78 4.14 -6.28
N ALA A 71 2.95 3.11 -6.36
CA ALA A 71 2.74 2.33 -7.58
C ALA A 71 2.15 3.16 -8.72
N GLN A 72 1.21 4.07 -8.42
CA GLN A 72 0.66 5.02 -9.38
C GLN A 72 1.74 5.99 -9.92
N GLU A 73 2.63 6.50 -9.05
CA GLU A 73 3.77 7.34 -9.48
C GLU A 73 4.78 6.55 -10.32
N MET A 74 5.05 5.29 -9.97
CA MET A 74 5.92 4.42 -10.77
C MET A 74 5.30 4.13 -12.14
N ALA A 75 4.00 3.87 -12.21
CA ALA A 75 3.28 3.63 -13.47
C ALA A 75 3.28 4.87 -14.38
N LYS A 76 3.09 6.06 -13.80
CA LYS A 76 3.22 7.33 -14.53
C LYS A 76 4.60 7.51 -15.17
N LYS A 77 5.67 7.16 -14.46
CA LYS A 77 7.05 7.40 -14.89
C LYS A 77 7.60 6.31 -15.80
N ASN A 78 7.21 5.07 -15.57
CA ASN A 78 7.83 3.90 -16.19
C ASN A 78 6.82 2.79 -16.51
N GLY A 79 5.61 3.18 -16.89
CA GLY A 79 4.50 2.27 -17.15
C GLY A 79 4.80 1.21 -18.20
N ASN A 80 5.64 1.52 -19.20
CA ASN A 80 6.07 0.56 -20.23
C ASN A 80 6.83 -0.64 -19.69
N LYS A 81 7.36 -0.59 -18.47
CA LYS A 81 8.03 -1.72 -17.78
C LYS A 81 7.11 -2.48 -16.83
N ILE A 82 5.94 -1.96 -16.55
CA ILE A 82 4.93 -2.62 -15.70
C ILE A 82 4.01 -3.42 -16.61
N GLU A 83 3.99 -4.74 -16.45
CA GLU A 83 3.09 -5.61 -17.21
C GLU A 83 1.66 -5.48 -16.69
N LYS A 84 1.48 -5.61 -15.37
CA LYS A 84 0.19 -5.44 -14.71
C LYS A 84 0.34 -4.61 -13.45
N LEU A 85 -0.63 -3.74 -13.20
CA LEU A 85 -0.69 -2.88 -12.03
C LEU A 85 -1.81 -3.34 -11.10
N ILE A 86 -1.56 -3.39 -9.79
CA ILE A 86 -2.56 -3.69 -8.79
C ILE A 86 -2.57 -2.56 -7.76
N CYS A 87 -3.67 -1.80 -7.73
CA CYS A 87 -3.94 -0.74 -6.77
C CYS A 87 -4.84 -1.32 -5.67
N TYR A 88 -4.28 -1.56 -4.49
CA TYR A 88 -4.96 -2.27 -3.43
C TYR A 88 -5.19 -1.37 -2.21
N SER A 89 -6.47 -1.23 -1.77
CA SER A 89 -6.90 -0.40 -0.63
C SER A 89 -6.18 0.95 -0.63
N THR A 90 -6.30 1.67 -1.74
CA THR A 90 -5.59 2.95 -2.00
C THR A 90 -6.50 3.92 -2.72
N GLY A 91 -6.10 5.18 -2.80
CA GLY A 91 -6.82 6.22 -3.51
C GLY A 91 -5.89 7.06 -4.40
N PRO A 92 -6.45 8.00 -5.15
CA PRO A 92 -5.69 8.92 -6.00
C PRO A 92 -5.16 10.15 -5.26
N ILE A 93 -5.58 10.37 -4.01
CA ILE A 93 -5.11 11.47 -3.15
C ILE A 93 -4.80 10.94 -1.76
N GLY A 94 -3.87 11.57 -1.06
CA GLY A 94 -3.48 11.18 0.29
C GLY A 94 -4.44 11.71 1.35
N GLU A 95 -4.51 13.03 1.53
CA GLU A 95 -5.42 13.62 2.51
C GLU A 95 -6.83 13.76 1.92
N MET A 96 -7.75 12.92 2.38
CA MET A 96 -9.10 12.84 1.87
C MET A 96 -10.10 13.61 2.74
N PRO A 97 -11.08 14.30 2.14
CA PRO A 97 -12.24 14.79 2.88
C PRO A 97 -12.96 13.61 3.57
N GLY A 98 -13.31 13.79 4.83
CA GLY A 98 -14.05 12.76 5.60
C GLY A 98 -13.18 11.64 6.19
N ARG A 99 -11.84 11.74 6.13
CA ARG A 99 -10.95 10.87 6.89
C ARG A 99 -11.27 10.96 8.38
N PHE A 100 -11.15 9.85 9.12
CA PHE A 100 -11.46 9.77 10.56
C PHE A 100 -10.67 10.78 11.44
N GLU A 101 -9.52 11.26 10.97
CA GLU A 101 -8.73 12.37 11.53
C GLU A 101 -7.85 12.99 10.44
N THR A 102 -7.44 14.25 10.61
CA THR A 102 -6.49 14.88 9.68
C THR A 102 -5.11 14.24 9.79
N VAL A 103 -4.29 14.41 8.76
CA VAL A 103 -2.90 13.90 8.80
C VAL A 103 -2.09 14.61 9.88
N ASP A 104 -2.32 15.92 10.09
CA ASP A 104 -1.63 16.67 11.15
C ASP A 104 -2.00 16.14 12.54
N GLN A 105 -3.27 15.85 12.80
CA GLN A 105 -3.68 15.19 14.04
C GLN A 105 -3.02 13.81 14.21
N SER A 106 -2.89 13.03 13.14
CA SER A 106 -2.18 11.75 13.17
C SER A 106 -0.69 11.93 13.54
N ARG A 107 -0.05 12.99 13.03
CA ARG A 107 1.35 13.33 13.33
C ARG A 107 1.54 13.78 14.78
N GLU A 108 0.64 14.61 15.29
CA GLU A 108 0.64 15.04 16.70
C GLU A 108 0.48 13.82 17.62
N LYS A 109 -0.51 12.97 17.37
CA LYS A 109 -0.71 11.73 18.13
C LYS A 109 0.50 10.80 18.08
N LEU A 110 1.19 10.71 16.95
CA LEU A 110 2.42 9.93 16.83
C LEU A 110 3.52 10.47 17.76
N LYS A 111 3.69 11.79 17.85
CA LYS A 111 4.67 12.44 18.70
C LYS A 111 4.32 12.29 20.20
N GLU A 112 3.04 12.46 20.55
CA GLU A 112 2.58 12.39 21.92
C GLU A 112 2.56 10.96 22.48
N LYS A 113 2.04 10.00 21.68
CA LYS A 113 1.75 8.63 22.13
C LYS A 113 2.81 7.61 21.77
N GLY A 114 3.76 8.01 20.92
CA GLY A 114 4.82 7.14 20.40
C GLY A 114 4.33 6.08 19.39
N LEU A 115 5.30 5.34 18.86
CA LEU A 115 5.07 4.37 17.80
C LEU A 115 4.23 3.18 18.23
N GLU A 116 4.45 2.64 19.41
CA GLU A 116 3.76 1.43 19.87
C GLU A 116 2.25 1.65 19.98
N THR A 117 1.85 2.73 20.66
CA THR A 117 0.44 3.09 20.83
C THR A 117 -0.19 3.42 19.48
N THR A 118 0.52 4.15 18.63
CA THR A 118 0.06 4.51 17.29
C THR A 118 -0.11 3.26 16.41
N ALA A 119 0.87 2.34 16.41
CA ALA A 119 0.80 1.08 15.67
C ALA A 119 -0.40 0.23 16.10
N LYS A 120 -0.63 0.10 17.41
CA LYS A 120 -1.75 -0.65 17.99
C LYS A 120 -3.11 -0.06 17.58
N ASN A 121 -3.25 1.27 17.69
CA ASN A 121 -4.50 1.96 17.33
C ASN A 121 -4.81 1.86 15.84
N ILE A 122 -3.81 2.04 14.98
CA ILE A 122 -3.97 1.95 13.53
C ILE A 122 -4.24 0.49 13.12
N ALA A 123 -3.45 -0.49 13.58
CA ALA A 123 -3.63 -1.89 13.26
C ALA A 123 -5.03 -2.39 13.63
N LYS A 124 -5.62 -1.90 14.73
CA LYS A 124 -7.00 -2.20 15.13
C LYS A 124 -8.01 -1.83 14.03
N THR A 125 -7.78 -0.77 13.28
CA THR A 125 -8.70 -0.32 12.21
C THR A 125 -8.55 -1.12 10.91
N TRP A 126 -7.46 -1.87 10.74
CA TRP A 126 -7.16 -2.61 9.53
C TRP A 126 -7.87 -3.96 9.40
N PHE A 127 -8.57 -4.38 10.45
CA PHE A 127 -9.26 -5.66 10.53
C PHE A 127 -10.69 -5.50 11.03
N ILE A 128 -11.62 -6.28 10.48
CA ILE A 128 -13.01 -6.34 10.97
C ILE A 128 -13.04 -6.75 12.45
N LYS A 129 -12.26 -7.79 12.79
CA LYS A 129 -12.19 -8.33 14.16
C LYS A 129 -11.31 -7.48 15.09
N GLY A 130 -10.79 -6.34 14.61
CA GLY A 130 -9.92 -5.46 15.38
C GLY A 130 -8.76 -6.21 16.02
N THR A 131 -8.61 -6.07 17.35
CA THR A 131 -7.53 -6.72 18.13
C THR A 131 -7.62 -8.26 18.19
N LYS A 132 -8.76 -8.85 17.84
CA LYS A 132 -8.97 -10.32 17.79
C LYS A 132 -8.59 -10.93 16.44
N ALA A 133 -8.12 -10.15 15.49
CA ALA A 133 -7.71 -10.66 14.19
C ALA A 133 -6.40 -11.46 14.29
N LYS A 134 -6.29 -12.56 13.54
CA LYS A 134 -5.14 -13.48 13.55
C LYS A 134 -3.78 -12.78 13.37
N TYR A 135 -3.73 -11.75 12.54
CA TYR A 135 -2.50 -11.03 12.18
C TYR A 135 -2.39 -9.65 12.85
N PHE A 136 -3.23 -9.37 13.86
CA PHE A 136 -3.19 -8.09 14.56
C PHE A 136 -1.83 -7.85 15.23
N ASP A 137 -1.35 -8.80 16.03
CA ASP A 137 -0.09 -8.67 16.76
C ASP A 137 1.12 -8.54 15.82
N LEU A 138 1.11 -9.24 14.68
CA LEU A 138 2.12 -9.07 13.63
C LEU A 138 2.15 -7.61 13.13
N CYS A 139 0.99 -7.02 12.85
CA CYS A 139 0.91 -5.64 12.37
C CYS A 139 1.40 -4.64 13.43
N VAL A 140 1.09 -4.88 14.70
CA VAL A 140 1.58 -4.05 15.80
C VAL A 140 3.11 -4.17 15.95
N GLU A 141 3.63 -5.40 15.93
CA GLU A 141 5.07 -5.66 16.01
C GLU A 141 5.85 -4.97 14.87
N VAL A 142 5.36 -5.12 13.65
CA VAL A 142 5.95 -4.47 12.47
C VAL A 142 5.90 -2.94 12.59
N GLY A 143 4.80 -2.40 13.06
CA GLY A 143 4.62 -0.96 13.23
C GLY A 143 5.58 -0.36 14.25
N ARG A 144 5.77 -1.01 15.41
CA ARG A 144 6.68 -0.52 16.45
C ARG A 144 8.16 -0.60 16.10
N GLN A 145 8.53 -1.44 15.11
CA GLN A 145 9.91 -1.54 14.59
C GLN A 145 10.25 -0.43 13.58
N THR A 146 9.27 0.39 13.20
CA THR A 146 9.49 1.53 12.30
C THR A 146 10.31 2.62 13.01
N CYS A 147 11.14 3.35 12.27
CA CYS A 147 11.74 4.57 12.78
C CYS A 147 10.65 5.65 12.93
N ILE A 148 10.59 6.35 14.08
CA ILE A 148 9.56 7.38 14.33
C ILE A 148 9.60 8.51 13.29
N GLU A 149 10.79 8.92 12.89
CA GLU A 149 10.98 9.90 11.81
C GLU A 149 10.41 9.39 10.48
N ALA A 150 10.57 8.09 10.19
CA ALA A 150 10.02 7.50 8.98
C ALA A 150 8.49 7.45 9.00
N ALA A 151 7.89 7.20 10.15
CA ALA A 151 6.45 7.25 10.32
C ALA A 151 5.90 8.67 10.09
N ASP A 152 6.55 9.70 10.62
CA ASP A 152 6.18 11.11 10.41
C ASP A 152 6.40 11.52 8.94
N ASN A 153 7.55 11.19 8.34
CA ASN A 153 7.84 11.45 6.94
C ASN A 153 6.84 10.75 5.98
N ALA A 154 6.39 9.55 6.32
CA ALA A 154 5.36 8.85 5.55
C ALA A 154 4.01 9.59 5.62
N LEU A 155 3.63 10.15 6.78
CA LEU A 155 2.44 10.98 6.92
C LEU A 155 2.55 12.29 6.10
N ILE A 156 3.72 12.93 6.08
CA ILE A 156 4.00 14.10 5.24
C ILE A 156 3.89 13.73 3.75
N ALA A 157 4.53 12.63 3.33
CA ALA A 157 4.46 12.15 1.96
C ALA A 157 3.03 11.87 1.52
N PHE A 158 2.24 11.25 2.40
CA PHE A 158 0.84 10.96 2.20
C PHE A 158 0.02 12.24 2.06
N LYS A 159 0.14 13.19 3.00
CA LYS A 159 -0.60 14.46 3.00
C LYS A 159 -0.40 15.24 1.69
N ASN A 160 0.84 15.34 1.23
CA ASN A 160 1.21 16.21 0.12
C ASN A 160 1.01 15.56 -1.26
N TRP A 161 0.56 14.29 -1.33
CA TRP A 161 0.43 13.62 -2.61
C TRP A 161 -0.97 13.75 -3.22
N ASN A 162 -1.00 14.08 -4.51
CA ASN A 162 -2.20 14.12 -5.33
C ASN A 162 -1.87 13.57 -6.74
N GLY A 163 -2.46 12.44 -7.07
CA GLY A 163 -2.29 11.75 -8.35
C GLY A 163 -3.49 11.86 -9.30
N VAL A 164 -4.57 12.55 -8.91
CA VAL A 164 -5.84 12.59 -9.68
C VAL A 164 -5.61 12.93 -11.15
N ASN A 165 -4.89 14.01 -11.44
CA ASN A 165 -4.65 14.46 -12.80
C ASN A 165 -3.79 13.52 -13.65
N THR A 166 -3.18 12.51 -13.02
CA THR A 166 -2.28 11.57 -13.71
C THR A 166 -2.89 10.20 -13.97
N LEU A 167 -4.06 9.91 -13.39
CA LEU A 167 -4.71 8.60 -13.52
C LEU A 167 -4.97 8.19 -14.97
N LYS A 168 -5.47 9.12 -15.80
CA LYS A 168 -5.72 8.90 -17.24
C LYS A 168 -4.46 8.57 -18.05
N ASN A 169 -3.28 8.84 -17.50
CA ASN A 169 -2.01 8.52 -18.13
C ASN A 169 -1.53 7.10 -17.78
N ILE A 170 -2.15 6.42 -16.82
CA ILE A 170 -1.88 5.02 -16.50
C ILE A 170 -2.55 4.16 -17.57
N LYS A 171 -1.75 3.56 -18.44
CA LYS A 171 -2.21 2.71 -19.56
C LYS A 171 -2.17 1.21 -19.26
N ASN A 172 -1.55 0.84 -18.15
CA ASN A 172 -1.38 -0.54 -17.72
C ASN A 172 -2.74 -1.21 -17.48
N GLN A 173 -2.84 -2.49 -17.79
CA GLN A 173 -3.93 -3.31 -17.29
C GLN A 173 -3.89 -3.26 -15.76
N THR A 174 -4.96 -2.75 -15.14
CA THR A 174 -4.98 -2.42 -13.71
C THR A 174 -6.09 -3.19 -12.99
N LEU A 175 -5.74 -3.82 -11.88
CA LEU A 175 -6.71 -4.36 -10.92
C LEU A 175 -6.79 -3.43 -9.71
N ILE A 176 -8.00 -3.00 -9.40
CA ILE A 176 -8.30 -2.27 -8.17
C ILE A 176 -8.90 -3.27 -7.18
N VAL A 177 -8.31 -3.37 -5.99
CA VAL A 177 -8.74 -4.28 -4.93
C VAL A 177 -9.14 -3.49 -3.70
N TRP A 178 -10.28 -3.82 -3.09
CA TRP A 178 -10.77 -3.10 -1.92
C TRP A 178 -11.64 -3.98 -1.03
N GLY A 179 -11.54 -3.78 0.29
CA GLY A 179 -12.45 -4.35 1.29
C GLY A 179 -13.59 -3.40 1.59
N ASP A 180 -14.84 -3.87 1.56
CA ASP A 180 -16.04 -3.03 1.68
C ASP A 180 -16.24 -2.40 3.08
N LYS A 181 -15.42 -2.79 4.05
CA LYS A 181 -15.37 -2.21 5.40
C LYS A 181 -14.06 -1.49 5.70
N ASP A 182 -13.31 -1.13 4.66
CA ASP A 182 -12.08 -0.33 4.82
C ASP A 182 -12.42 1.05 5.40
N LYS A 183 -11.77 1.37 6.54
CA LYS A 183 -11.94 2.66 7.23
C LYS A 183 -10.95 3.73 6.77
N SER A 184 -9.96 3.32 5.95
CA SER A 184 -8.91 4.20 5.46
C SER A 184 -9.25 4.81 4.11
N TYR A 185 -9.96 4.07 3.26
CA TYR A 185 -10.39 4.50 1.92
C TYR A 185 -11.85 4.15 1.71
N ASP A 186 -12.63 5.12 1.29
CA ASP A 186 -14.05 4.96 0.98
C ASP A 186 -14.29 4.56 -0.49
N ILE A 187 -15.53 4.20 -0.79
CA ILE A 187 -15.93 3.79 -2.14
C ILE A 187 -15.69 4.89 -3.19
N LYS A 188 -15.82 6.17 -2.83
CA LYS A 188 -15.62 7.29 -3.77
C LYS A 188 -14.18 7.36 -4.28
N GLN A 189 -13.20 7.04 -3.41
CA GLN A 189 -11.80 6.96 -3.79
C GLN A 189 -11.54 5.80 -4.75
N ILE A 190 -12.16 4.67 -4.50
CA ILE A 190 -12.06 3.46 -5.32
C ILE A 190 -12.71 3.68 -6.69
N GLU A 191 -13.89 4.27 -6.72
CA GLU A 191 -14.59 4.64 -7.95
C GLU A 191 -13.80 5.69 -8.76
N ASN A 192 -13.14 6.64 -8.09
CA ASN A 192 -12.28 7.61 -8.76
C ASN A 192 -11.14 6.91 -9.51
N LEU A 193 -10.46 5.93 -8.87
CA LEU A 193 -9.46 5.11 -9.56
C LEU A 193 -10.08 4.36 -10.75
N LYS A 194 -11.22 3.67 -10.52
CA LYS A 194 -11.90 2.86 -11.54
C LYS A 194 -12.34 3.67 -12.76
N ASN A 195 -12.85 4.86 -12.54
CA ASN A 195 -13.40 5.70 -13.60
C ASN A 195 -12.31 6.45 -14.40
N ASN A 196 -11.14 6.68 -13.81
CA ASN A 196 -10.07 7.47 -14.43
C ASN A 196 -8.88 6.64 -14.93
N ILE A 197 -8.73 5.37 -14.53
CA ILE A 197 -7.78 4.44 -15.14
C ILE A 197 -8.53 3.61 -16.17
N LEU A 198 -8.36 3.93 -17.47
CA LEU A 198 -9.17 3.38 -18.56
C LEU A 198 -9.18 1.85 -18.61
N ASN A 199 -7.99 1.24 -18.45
CA ASN A 199 -7.84 -0.22 -18.53
C ASN A 199 -7.87 -0.86 -17.14
N SER A 200 -8.92 -0.59 -16.38
CA SER A 200 -9.03 -1.06 -14.99
C SER A 200 -10.24 -1.97 -14.77
N SER A 201 -10.09 -2.88 -13.82
CA SER A 201 -11.17 -3.69 -13.23
C SER A 201 -11.17 -3.54 -11.72
N LEU A 202 -12.33 -3.77 -11.09
CA LEU A 202 -12.51 -3.63 -9.65
C LEU A 202 -12.95 -4.97 -9.05
N VAL A 203 -12.30 -5.36 -7.96
CA VAL A 203 -12.70 -6.48 -7.10
C VAL A 203 -12.95 -5.96 -5.69
N ILE A 204 -14.16 -6.18 -5.20
CA ILE A 204 -14.59 -5.81 -3.84
C ILE A 204 -14.66 -7.08 -3.00
N PHE A 205 -13.90 -7.11 -1.91
CA PHE A 205 -13.98 -8.17 -0.92
C PHE A 205 -15.02 -7.81 0.14
N LYS A 206 -16.10 -8.58 0.18
CA LYS A 206 -17.16 -8.39 1.18
C LYS A 206 -16.67 -8.76 2.57
N ASP A 207 -17.15 -8.04 3.59
CA ASP A 207 -16.78 -8.25 4.99
C ASP A 207 -15.27 -8.30 5.20
N CYS A 208 -14.56 -7.36 4.61
CA CYS A 208 -13.14 -7.15 4.76
C CYS A 208 -12.81 -5.68 5.01
N SER A 209 -11.82 -5.45 5.85
CA SER A 209 -11.29 -4.13 6.11
C SER A 209 -10.06 -3.84 5.23
N HIS A 210 -9.14 -3.02 5.72
CA HIS A 210 -7.97 -2.53 4.98
C HIS A 210 -6.97 -3.63 4.58
N ASN A 211 -6.81 -4.65 5.43
CA ASN A 211 -5.85 -5.73 5.23
C ASN A 211 -6.49 -7.02 4.70
N VAL A 212 -7.21 -6.93 3.57
CA VAL A 212 -7.83 -8.09 2.90
C VAL A 212 -6.85 -9.26 2.73
N HIS A 213 -5.59 -8.98 2.37
CA HIS A 213 -4.54 -9.98 2.17
C HIS A 213 -4.18 -10.79 3.42
N LEU A 214 -4.57 -10.31 4.62
CA LEU A 214 -4.41 -11.00 5.90
C LEU A 214 -5.74 -11.51 6.45
N GLU A 215 -6.88 -10.91 6.07
CA GLU A 215 -8.21 -11.36 6.49
C GLU A 215 -8.71 -12.54 5.65
N LYS A 216 -8.50 -12.49 4.34
CA LYS A 216 -8.93 -13.50 3.36
C LYS A 216 -7.78 -13.97 2.48
N VAL A 217 -6.72 -14.50 3.11
CA VAL A 217 -5.45 -14.86 2.46
C VAL A 217 -5.65 -15.63 1.16
N ASN A 218 -6.36 -16.76 1.20
CA ASN A 218 -6.51 -17.64 0.04
C ASN A 218 -7.33 -16.99 -1.08
N GLU A 219 -8.44 -16.33 -0.72
CA GLU A 219 -9.29 -15.65 -1.70
C GLU A 219 -8.54 -14.50 -2.37
N PHE A 220 -7.80 -13.70 -1.58
CA PHE A 220 -6.95 -12.63 -2.11
C PHE A 220 -5.90 -13.18 -3.07
N ASN A 221 -5.13 -14.18 -2.66
CA ASN A 221 -4.07 -14.78 -3.48
C ASN A 221 -4.63 -15.33 -4.81
N ASN A 222 -5.74 -16.05 -4.76
CA ASN A 222 -6.39 -16.60 -5.96
C ASN A 222 -6.87 -15.50 -6.92
N LYS A 223 -7.46 -14.40 -6.40
CA LYS A 223 -7.88 -13.27 -7.24
C LYS A 223 -6.71 -12.57 -7.91
N ILE A 224 -5.61 -12.37 -7.17
CA ILE A 224 -4.39 -11.79 -7.73
C ILE A 224 -3.80 -12.71 -8.81
N GLN A 225 -3.69 -14.02 -8.53
CA GLN A 225 -3.17 -14.99 -9.49
C GLN A 225 -4.03 -15.05 -10.78
N GLN A 226 -5.35 -15.07 -10.65
CA GLN A 226 -6.27 -15.01 -11.80
C GLN A 226 -6.06 -13.76 -12.66
N PHE A 227 -5.77 -12.63 -12.04
CA PHE A 227 -5.47 -11.40 -12.77
C PHE A 227 -4.10 -11.45 -13.44
N LEU A 228 -3.08 -11.98 -12.76
CA LEU A 228 -1.72 -12.07 -13.30
C LEU A 228 -1.61 -13.05 -14.49
N ASN A 229 -2.46 -14.08 -14.57
CA ASN A 229 -2.44 -15.10 -15.60
C ASN A 229 -3.29 -14.77 -16.85
N LYS A 230 -4.06 -13.69 -16.83
CA LYS A 230 -4.84 -13.18 -17.99
C LYS A 230 -3.95 -12.37 -18.92
#